data_9eb0f0bde1bbb4009d8fdf8bdfb52bb6
#
_entry.id   9eb0f0bde1bbb4009d8fdf8bdfb52bb6
#
_cell.length_a   1.000
_cell.length_b   1.000
_cell.length_c   1.000
_cell.angle_alpha   90.00
_cell.angle_beta   90.00
_cell.angle_gamma   90.00
#
_symmetry.space_group_name_H-M   'P 1'
#
loop_
_entity.id
_entity.type
_entity.pdbx_description
1 polymer ?
#
loop_
_entity_poly.entity_id
_entity_poly.type
_entity_poly.pdbx_seq_one_letter_code
_entity_poly.pdbx_strand_id
1 'polypeptide(L)'
;MGQAMRKLSTSFIHRLLNTPNNTLNVEMYLRRSVRSMLVGEPLWRIARKRCLVLLAALCVVSTTPAQATKAATYSIDHLKLYAHSRLLDYKEFQCLNRIITKESRWLYSARNGSHYGLGQMKSTHYRDLDPYRQIDATIRYVHNRYSTMCKAWAFHQERNYY
;
A
#
# COMPACT_ATOMS: atom_id res chain seq x y z
N MET A 1 -36.01 6.54 8.92
CA MET A 1 -35.22 5.60 8.08
C MET A 1 -33.89 5.13 8.73
N GLY A 2 -33.66 5.25 10.02
CA GLY A 2 -32.40 4.98 10.69
C GLY A 2 -32.31 3.73 11.58
N GLN A 3 -33.36 2.90 11.69
CA GLN A 3 -33.34 1.74 12.59
C GLN A 3 -33.25 0.36 11.91
N ALA A 4 -33.40 0.26 10.60
CA ALA A 4 -33.35 -1.01 9.88
C ALA A 4 -31.93 -1.53 9.60
N MET A 5 -30.89 -0.66 9.58
CA MET A 5 -29.51 -1.06 9.27
C MET A 5 -28.69 -1.64 10.45
N ARG A 6 -29.14 -1.48 11.70
CA ARG A 6 -28.40 -1.99 12.87
C ARG A 6 -28.70 -3.44 13.22
N LYS A 7 -29.78 -4.04 12.69
CA LYS A 7 -30.15 -5.42 13.01
C LYS A 7 -29.56 -6.50 12.12
N LEU A 8 -28.92 -6.12 11.00
CA LEU A 8 -28.32 -7.11 10.08
C LEU A 8 -26.87 -7.49 10.43
N SER A 9 -26.17 -6.69 11.24
CA SER A 9 -24.75 -6.94 11.57
C SER A 9 -24.55 -7.98 12.69
N THR A 10 -25.46 -8.08 13.64
CA THR A 10 -25.32 -9.00 14.78
C THR A 10 -25.74 -10.43 14.46
N SER A 11 -26.66 -10.63 13.52
CA SER A 11 -27.12 -11.97 13.11
C SER A 11 -26.10 -12.72 12.27
N PHE A 12 -25.23 -12.02 11.53
CA PHE A 12 -24.18 -12.64 10.68
C PHE A 12 -22.99 -13.13 11.51
N ILE A 13 -22.64 -12.43 12.57
CA ILE A 13 -21.52 -12.81 13.47
C ILE A 13 -21.89 -14.03 14.32
N HIS A 14 -23.15 -14.15 14.76
CA HIS A 14 -23.60 -15.33 15.52
C HIS A 14 -23.68 -16.62 14.69
N ARG A 15 -23.78 -16.52 13.35
CA ARG A 15 -23.85 -17.68 12.47
C ARG A 15 -22.48 -18.27 12.13
N LEU A 16 -21.41 -17.50 12.25
CA LEU A 16 -20.03 -17.95 12.00
C LEU A 16 -19.39 -18.65 13.21
N LEU A 17 -19.93 -18.46 14.42
CA LEU A 17 -19.37 -19.04 15.65
C LEU A 17 -20.03 -20.37 16.05
N ASN A 18 -21.05 -20.82 15.32
CA ASN A 18 -21.83 -22.03 15.72
C ASN A 18 -21.86 -23.09 14.59
N THR A 19 -20.71 -23.43 13.99
CA THR A 19 -20.57 -24.61 13.14
C THR A 19 -19.94 -25.74 13.95
N PRO A 20 -20.67 -26.84 14.21
CA PRO A 20 -20.21 -27.92 15.11
C PRO A 20 -19.16 -28.87 14.50
N ASN A 21 -18.53 -28.54 13.38
CA ASN A 21 -17.65 -29.47 12.65
C ASN A 21 -16.15 -29.26 12.85
N ASN A 22 -15.71 -28.28 13.65
CA ASN A 22 -14.27 -28.04 13.85
C ASN A 22 -13.64 -28.79 15.05
N THR A 23 -14.44 -29.30 15.97
CA THR A 23 -13.92 -30.02 17.14
C THR A 23 -13.56 -31.49 16.83
N LEU A 24 -14.21 -32.12 15.85
CA LEU A 24 -13.95 -33.51 15.48
C LEU A 24 -12.64 -33.72 14.71
N ASN A 25 -12.16 -32.71 14.00
CA ASN A 25 -10.90 -32.81 13.26
C ASN A 25 -9.64 -32.68 14.16
N VAL A 26 -9.73 -31.95 15.26
CA VAL A 26 -8.61 -31.78 16.21
C VAL A 26 -8.42 -33.05 17.04
N GLU A 27 -9.50 -33.68 17.48
CA GLU A 27 -9.48 -34.96 18.25
C GLU A 27 -8.91 -36.11 17.42
N MET A 28 -9.23 -36.21 16.13
CA MET A 28 -8.70 -37.25 15.24
C MET A 28 -7.21 -37.06 14.94
N TYR A 29 -6.74 -35.81 14.86
CA TYR A 29 -5.30 -35.54 14.64
C TYR A 29 -4.46 -35.88 15.87
N LEU A 30 -4.96 -35.61 17.08
CA LEU A 30 -4.28 -35.93 18.34
C LEU A 30 -4.24 -37.40 18.60
N ARG A 31 -5.31 -38.18 18.33
CA ARG A 31 -5.35 -39.62 18.50
C ARG A 31 -4.43 -40.39 17.54
N ARG A 32 -4.19 -39.83 16.33
CA ARG A 32 -3.24 -40.42 15.36
C ARG A 32 -1.78 -40.22 15.74
N SER A 33 -1.47 -39.10 16.40
CA SER A 33 -0.12 -38.76 16.83
C SER A 33 0.35 -39.57 18.05
N VAL A 34 -0.57 -39.98 18.91
CA VAL A 34 -0.22 -40.76 20.14
C VAL A 34 -0.07 -42.25 19.86
N ARG A 35 -0.71 -42.79 18.82
CA ARG A 35 -0.64 -44.24 18.51
C ARG A 35 0.67 -44.69 17.86
N SER A 36 1.45 -43.76 17.32
CA SER A 36 2.78 -44.05 16.73
C SER A 36 3.91 -44.11 17.75
N MET A 37 3.66 -43.80 19.02
CA MET A 37 4.68 -43.80 20.06
C MET A 37 4.79 -45.08 20.89
N LEU A 38 3.93 -46.09 20.64
CA LEU A 38 3.85 -47.30 21.46
C LEU A 38 4.37 -48.59 20.79
N VAL A 39 4.97 -48.52 19.60
CA VAL A 39 5.66 -49.67 18.99
C VAL A 39 7.14 -49.42 19.13
N GLY A 40 7.77 -50.23 20.02
CA GLY A 40 9.17 -50.11 20.42
C GLY A 40 10.18 -50.33 19.31
N GLU A 41 10.46 -49.29 18.56
CA GLU A 41 11.61 -49.21 17.67
C GLU A 41 12.86 -48.87 18.46
N PRO A 42 13.99 -49.55 18.24
CA PRO A 42 15.22 -49.28 18.99
C PRO A 42 15.72 -47.87 18.71
N LEU A 43 16.04 -47.12 19.79
CA LEU A 43 16.41 -45.73 19.80
C LEU A 43 17.45 -45.28 18.75
N TRP A 44 18.34 -46.17 18.35
CA TRP A 44 19.35 -45.87 17.33
C TRP A 44 18.78 -45.72 15.91
N ARG A 45 17.66 -46.41 15.59
CA ARG A 45 16.96 -46.25 14.30
C ARG A 45 16.20 -44.91 14.24
N ILE A 46 15.67 -44.45 15.37
CA ILE A 46 14.99 -43.18 15.45
C ILE A 46 15.99 -42.01 15.31
N ALA A 47 17.18 -42.14 15.90
CA ALA A 47 18.25 -41.16 15.77
C ALA A 47 18.74 -41.02 14.32
N ARG A 48 18.92 -42.12 13.58
CA ARG A 48 19.34 -42.07 12.15
C ARG A 48 18.28 -41.42 11.24
N LYS A 49 16.99 -41.75 11.45
CA LYS A 49 15.90 -41.14 10.66
C LYS A 49 15.72 -39.67 10.96
N ARG A 50 15.91 -39.25 12.23
CA ARG A 50 15.81 -37.84 12.61
C ARG A 50 17.00 -37.02 12.10
N CYS A 51 18.22 -37.54 12.10
CA CYS A 51 19.38 -36.90 11.51
C CYS A 51 19.24 -36.68 10.00
N LEU A 52 18.74 -37.69 9.25
CA LEU A 52 18.55 -37.59 7.81
C LEU A 52 17.44 -36.55 7.46
N VAL A 53 16.36 -36.52 8.25
CA VAL A 53 15.28 -35.53 8.05
C VAL A 53 15.74 -34.12 8.41
N LEU A 54 16.55 -33.97 9.47
CA LEU A 54 17.10 -32.65 9.85
C LEU A 54 18.14 -32.15 8.85
N LEU A 55 18.96 -33.03 8.26
CA LEU A 55 19.90 -32.69 7.19
C LEU A 55 19.19 -32.31 5.89
N ALA A 56 18.08 -32.99 5.55
CA ALA A 56 17.26 -32.62 4.40
C ALA A 56 16.50 -31.30 4.63
N ALA A 57 16.10 -30.99 5.86
CA ALA A 57 15.44 -29.71 6.21
C ALA A 57 16.40 -28.52 6.20
N LEU A 58 17.70 -28.72 6.45
CA LEU A 58 18.69 -27.65 6.37
C LEU A 58 19.12 -27.34 4.92
N CYS A 59 18.88 -28.22 3.95
CA CYS A 59 19.16 -27.95 2.53
C CYS A 59 18.04 -27.21 1.81
N VAL A 60 16.87 -27.00 2.42
CA VAL A 60 15.87 -26.03 1.96
C VAL A 60 16.26 -24.65 2.51
N VAL A 61 17.52 -24.24 2.29
CA VAL A 61 17.88 -22.82 2.33
C VAL A 61 17.05 -22.20 1.23
N SER A 62 15.95 -21.64 1.68
CA SER A 62 15.08 -20.72 0.99
C SER A 62 15.87 -19.88 -0.01
N THR A 63 15.89 -20.32 -1.25
CA THR A 63 15.92 -19.40 -2.37
C THR A 63 14.59 -18.66 -2.33
N THR A 64 14.44 -17.74 -1.38
CA THR A 64 13.47 -16.68 -1.57
C THR A 64 13.86 -16.04 -2.90
N PRO A 65 13.02 -16.13 -3.95
CA PRO A 65 13.28 -15.33 -5.13
C PRO A 65 13.42 -13.91 -4.61
N ALA A 66 14.59 -13.29 -4.83
CA ALA A 66 14.73 -11.88 -4.66
C ALA A 66 13.56 -11.29 -5.46
N GLN A 67 12.50 -10.89 -4.77
CA GLN A 67 11.44 -10.13 -5.40
C GLN A 67 12.16 -8.90 -5.90
N ALA A 68 12.45 -8.91 -7.21
CA ALA A 68 12.82 -7.69 -7.90
C ALA A 68 11.74 -6.70 -7.50
N THR A 69 12.08 -5.76 -6.63
CA THR A 69 11.22 -4.66 -6.27
C THR A 69 10.90 -3.98 -7.59
N LYS A 70 9.75 -4.35 -8.19
CA LYS A 70 9.21 -3.62 -9.31
C LYS A 70 9.25 -2.18 -8.88
N ALA A 71 10.13 -1.39 -9.53
CA ALA A 71 10.19 0.05 -9.29
C ALA A 71 8.73 0.53 -9.25
N ALA A 72 8.31 1.07 -8.13
CA ALA A 72 6.91 1.41 -7.91
C ALA A 72 6.54 2.41 -9.00
N THR A 73 5.81 1.93 -10.00
CA THR A 73 5.30 2.80 -11.06
C THR A 73 4.21 3.62 -10.42
N TYR A 74 4.49 4.88 -10.13
CA TYR A 74 3.54 5.81 -9.56
C TYR A 74 2.39 6.04 -10.55
N SER A 75 1.22 5.48 -10.26
CA SER A 75 0.04 5.72 -11.10
C SER A 75 -0.48 7.14 -10.85
N ILE A 76 -1.01 7.76 -11.90
CA ILE A 76 -1.62 9.11 -11.82
C ILE A 76 -2.75 9.12 -10.78
N ASP A 77 -3.54 8.06 -10.69
CA ASP A 77 -4.65 7.99 -9.75
C ASP A 77 -4.19 7.94 -8.29
N HIS A 78 -3.10 7.23 -8.00
CA HIS A 78 -2.51 7.24 -6.65
C HIS A 78 -1.96 8.63 -6.29
N LEU A 79 -1.32 9.33 -7.23
CA LEU A 79 -0.84 10.69 -7.00
C LEU A 79 -1.98 11.67 -6.75
N LYS A 80 -3.09 11.57 -7.49
CA LYS A 80 -4.29 12.39 -7.28
C LYS A 80 -4.95 12.09 -5.93
N LEU A 81 -5.06 10.81 -5.56
CA LEU A 81 -5.61 10.40 -4.27
C LEU A 81 -4.76 10.96 -3.12
N TYR A 82 -3.44 10.87 -3.23
CA TYR A 82 -2.53 11.46 -2.26
C TYR A 82 -2.71 12.97 -2.15
N ALA A 83 -2.73 13.70 -3.27
CA ALA A 83 -2.93 15.14 -3.27
C ALA A 83 -4.26 15.54 -2.62
N HIS A 84 -5.34 14.81 -2.88
CA HIS A 84 -6.62 15.02 -2.23
C HIS A 84 -6.54 14.79 -0.71
N SER A 85 -5.87 13.74 -0.26
CA SER A 85 -5.70 13.47 1.17
C SER A 85 -4.89 14.55 1.91
N ARG A 86 -4.00 15.26 1.20
CA ARG A 86 -3.19 16.35 1.77
C ARG A 86 -3.97 17.66 1.93
N LEU A 87 -4.94 17.91 1.06
CA LEU A 87 -5.72 19.17 1.07
C LEU A 87 -7.02 19.06 1.87
N LEU A 88 -7.60 17.85 2.01
CA LEU A 88 -8.86 17.55 2.67
C LEU A 88 -10.09 18.29 2.11
N ASP A 89 -9.92 19.46 1.49
CA ASP A 89 -10.96 20.22 0.81
C ASP A 89 -10.97 19.83 -0.68
N TYR A 90 -12.10 19.29 -1.13
CA TYR A 90 -12.26 18.83 -2.52
C TYR A 90 -12.17 19.99 -3.53
N LYS A 91 -12.63 21.17 -3.19
CA LYS A 91 -12.54 22.35 -4.08
C LYS A 91 -11.09 22.78 -4.27
N GLU A 92 -10.32 22.84 -3.19
CA GLU A 92 -8.88 23.14 -3.25
C GLU A 92 -8.12 22.05 -4.04
N PHE A 93 -8.47 20.77 -3.84
CA PHE A 93 -7.92 19.68 -4.65
C PHE A 93 -8.25 19.84 -6.13
N GLN A 94 -9.49 20.20 -6.49
CA GLN A 94 -9.85 20.42 -7.90
C GLN A 94 -9.02 21.54 -8.53
N CYS A 95 -8.76 22.63 -7.80
CA CYS A 95 -7.91 23.71 -8.27
C CYS A 95 -6.46 23.26 -8.48
N LEU A 96 -5.88 22.52 -7.52
CA LEU A 96 -4.55 21.92 -7.66
C LEU A 96 -4.49 20.95 -8.84
N ASN A 97 -5.49 20.11 -9.00
CA ASN A 97 -5.57 19.16 -10.11
C ASN A 97 -5.53 19.87 -11.48
N ARG A 98 -6.22 21.00 -11.62
CA ARG A 98 -6.18 21.81 -12.84
C ARG A 98 -4.79 22.38 -13.10
N ILE A 99 -4.13 22.91 -12.07
CA ILE A 99 -2.75 23.42 -12.16
C ILE A 99 -1.82 22.32 -12.64
N ILE A 100 -1.73 21.19 -11.91
CA ILE A 100 -0.82 20.10 -12.25
C ILE A 100 -1.13 19.50 -13.63
N THR A 101 -2.40 19.43 -14.01
CA THR A 101 -2.79 18.97 -15.36
C THR A 101 -2.25 19.88 -16.45
N LYS A 102 -2.27 21.20 -16.24
CA LYS A 102 -1.70 22.17 -17.19
C LYS A 102 -0.18 22.11 -17.23
N GLU A 103 0.48 22.00 -16.08
CA GLU A 103 1.94 22.03 -15.95
C GLU A 103 2.63 20.76 -16.46
N SER A 104 2.14 19.60 -16.08
CA SER A 104 2.84 18.34 -16.33
C SER A 104 1.94 17.18 -16.81
N ARG A 105 0.63 17.36 -16.84
CA ARG A 105 -0.36 16.26 -17.01
C ARG A 105 -0.15 15.13 -16.00
N TRP A 106 0.25 15.47 -14.79
CA TRP A 106 0.59 14.53 -13.72
C TRP A 106 1.82 13.65 -14.01
N LEU A 107 2.66 14.03 -14.96
CA LEU A 107 3.91 13.33 -15.22
C LEU A 107 4.99 13.88 -14.28
N TYR A 108 5.37 13.12 -13.26
CA TYR A 108 6.35 13.53 -12.26
C TYR A 108 7.78 13.72 -12.82
N SER A 109 8.09 13.08 -13.94
CA SER A 109 9.37 13.24 -14.65
C SER A 109 9.32 14.31 -15.75
N ALA A 110 8.23 15.09 -15.85
CA ALA A 110 8.10 16.13 -16.85
C ALA A 110 9.23 17.17 -16.73
N ARG A 111 9.72 17.62 -17.87
CA ARG A 111 10.74 18.64 -17.96
C ARG A 111 10.43 19.62 -19.09
N ASN A 112 10.51 20.91 -18.78
CA ASN A 112 10.43 22.01 -19.75
C ASN A 112 11.54 23.01 -19.48
N GLY A 113 12.64 22.93 -20.23
CA GLY A 113 13.83 23.70 -19.99
C GLY A 113 14.41 23.48 -18.57
N SER A 114 14.33 24.49 -17.73
CA SER A 114 14.78 24.47 -16.33
C SER A 114 13.66 24.17 -15.32
N HIS A 115 12.46 23.81 -15.78
CA HIS A 115 11.30 23.50 -14.94
C HIS A 115 11.08 21.98 -14.90
N TYR A 116 10.76 21.45 -13.74
CA TYR A 116 10.75 20.01 -13.48
C TYR A 116 9.50 19.55 -12.73
N GLY A 117 9.12 18.31 -13.01
CA GLY A 117 8.18 17.54 -12.22
C GLY A 117 6.72 18.00 -12.29
N LEU A 118 5.93 17.56 -11.32
CA LEU A 118 4.48 17.76 -11.29
C LEU A 118 4.08 19.24 -11.33
N GLY A 119 4.74 20.08 -10.57
CA GLY A 119 4.46 21.51 -10.48
C GLY A 119 5.35 22.38 -11.36
N GLN A 120 6.15 21.83 -12.26
CA GLN A 120 7.07 22.54 -13.14
C GLN A 120 7.90 23.62 -12.39
N MET A 121 8.51 23.20 -11.27
CA MET A 121 9.29 24.11 -10.44
C MET A 121 10.72 24.29 -11.01
N LYS A 122 11.21 25.54 -11.00
CA LYS A 122 12.61 25.86 -11.39
C LYS A 122 13.57 25.51 -10.26
N SER A 123 13.75 24.21 -9.99
CA SER A 123 14.60 23.72 -8.89
C SER A 123 15.09 22.32 -9.19
N THR A 124 16.40 22.10 -9.15
CA THR A 124 17.02 20.77 -9.26
C THR A 124 16.70 19.91 -8.03
N HIS A 125 16.64 20.51 -6.85
CA HIS A 125 16.20 19.81 -5.64
C HIS A 125 14.77 19.27 -5.79
N TYR A 126 13.84 20.06 -6.35
CA TYR A 126 12.47 19.61 -6.59
C TYR A 126 12.42 18.46 -7.62
N ARG A 127 13.27 18.50 -8.66
CA ARG A 127 13.39 17.42 -9.65
C ARG A 127 13.75 16.08 -9.00
N ASP A 128 14.61 16.10 -8.01
CA ASP A 128 15.17 14.90 -7.38
C ASP A 128 14.27 14.34 -6.25
N LEU A 129 13.16 15.02 -5.95
CA LEU A 129 12.13 14.51 -5.03
C LEU A 129 11.33 13.38 -5.65
N ASP A 130 10.91 12.43 -4.82
CA ASP A 130 9.87 11.47 -5.22
C ASP A 130 8.53 12.18 -5.51
N PRO A 131 7.63 11.57 -6.28
CA PRO A 131 6.39 12.22 -6.72
C PRO A 131 5.49 12.72 -5.59
N TYR A 132 5.42 12.03 -4.45
CA TYR A 132 4.62 12.48 -3.32
C TYR A 132 5.21 13.73 -2.67
N ARG A 133 6.53 13.77 -2.52
CA ARG A 133 7.22 14.96 -2.03
C ARG A 133 7.16 16.13 -3.02
N GLN A 134 7.11 15.85 -4.33
CA GLN A 134 6.84 16.90 -5.33
C GLN A 134 5.46 17.52 -5.10
N ILE A 135 4.42 16.71 -4.81
CA ILE A 135 3.08 17.21 -4.46
C ILE A 135 3.13 18.08 -3.21
N ASP A 136 3.75 17.61 -2.13
CA ASP A 136 3.87 18.37 -0.88
C ASP A 136 4.62 19.70 -1.08
N ALA A 137 5.67 19.69 -1.87
CA ALA A 137 6.44 20.89 -2.19
C ALA A 137 5.61 21.88 -3.03
N THR A 138 4.82 21.37 -3.99
CA THR A 138 3.91 22.20 -4.79
C THR A 138 2.83 22.84 -3.92
N ILE A 139 2.20 22.07 -3.03
CA ILE A 139 1.19 22.57 -2.08
C ILE A 139 1.79 23.68 -1.20
N ARG A 140 2.97 23.45 -0.61
CA ARG A 140 3.64 24.49 0.22
C ARG A 140 3.96 25.75 -0.57
N TYR A 141 4.49 25.61 -1.79
CA TYR A 141 4.79 26.75 -2.65
C TYR A 141 3.53 27.58 -2.92
N VAL A 142 2.44 26.92 -3.31
CA VAL A 142 1.17 27.58 -3.59
C VAL A 142 0.59 28.28 -2.36
N HIS A 143 0.60 27.61 -1.19
CA HIS A 143 0.15 28.22 0.04
C HIS A 143 0.95 29.47 0.42
N ASN A 144 2.27 29.41 0.28
CA ASN A 144 3.15 30.54 0.62
C ASN A 144 2.96 31.73 -0.31
N ARG A 145 2.66 31.48 -1.59
CA ARG A 145 2.57 32.55 -2.60
C ARG A 145 1.16 33.06 -2.83
N TYR A 146 0.16 32.19 -2.77
CA TYR A 146 -1.23 32.51 -3.15
C TYR A 146 -2.23 32.27 -2.03
N SER A 147 -1.84 31.71 -0.92
CA SER A 147 -2.66 31.31 0.22
C SER A 147 -3.56 30.09 -0.06
N THR A 148 -4.15 29.94 -1.24
CA THR A 148 -5.02 28.82 -1.60
C THR A 148 -4.74 28.31 -3.02
N MET A 149 -5.07 27.05 -3.29
CA MET A 149 -4.92 26.45 -4.62
C MET A 149 -5.84 27.14 -5.64
N CYS A 150 -7.03 27.54 -5.20
CA CYS A 150 -7.97 28.20 -6.10
C CYS A 150 -7.56 29.63 -6.47
N LYS A 151 -6.88 30.37 -5.59
CA LYS A 151 -6.27 31.65 -5.95
C LYS A 151 -5.11 31.48 -6.93
N ALA A 152 -4.27 30.46 -6.73
CA ALA A 152 -3.22 30.14 -7.68
C ALA A 152 -3.77 29.74 -9.06
N TRP A 153 -4.85 28.96 -9.08
CA TRP A 153 -5.51 28.61 -10.34
C TRP A 153 -6.10 29.84 -11.06
N ALA A 154 -6.75 30.74 -10.34
CA ALA A 154 -7.25 31.99 -10.93
C ALA A 154 -6.11 32.83 -11.53
N PHE A 155 -5.00 32.98 -10.82
CA PHE A 155 -3.80 33.64 -11.31
C PHE A 155 -3.22 32.94 -12.56
N HIS A 156 -3.15 31.61 -12.55
CA HIS A 156 -2.68 30.82 -13.69
C HIS A 156 -3.56 31.03 -14.94
N GLN A 157 -4.87 31.14 -14.78
CA GLN A 157 -5.77 31.39 -15.91
C GLN A 157 -5.51 32.75 -16.58
N GLU A 158 -5.10 33.76 -15.82
CA GLU A 158 -4.81 35.11 -16.34
C GLU A 158 -3.41 35.21 -16.94
N ARG A 159 -2.43 34.53 -16.34
CA ARG A 159 -1.01 34.73 -16.66
C ARG A 159 -0.35 33.54 -17.35
N ASN A 160 -0.99 32.37 -17.43
CA ASN A 160 -0.44 31.10 -17.93
C ASN A 160 0.79 30.57 -17.16
N TYR A 161 1.00 31.02 -15.90
CA TYR A 161 1.98 30.50 -14.95
C TYR A 161 1.50 30.77 -13.52
N TYR A 162 2.16 30.16 -12.53
CA TYR A 162 1.87 30.38 -11.12
C TYR A 162 3.13 30.39 -10.26
#